data_38b8926aa562b3b6b58a6f94a546a169
#
_entry.id   38b8926aa562b3b6b58a6f94a546a169
#
_cell.length_a   1.000
_cell.length_b   1.000
_cell.length_c   1.000
_cell.angle_alpha   90.00
_cell.angle_beta   90.00
_cell.angle_gamma   90.00
#
_symmetry.space_group_name_H-M   'P 1'
#
loop_
_entity.id
_entity.type
_entity.pdbx_description
1 polymer ?
#
loop_
_entity_poly.entity_id
_entity_poly.type
_entity_poly.pdbx_seq_one_letter_code
_entity_poly.pdbx_strand_id
1 'polypeptide(L)'
;IQKKREAFSNENMLKKGWYFPRNFIQNLFTHYNYHFNAQRKIVEACANMDRQCVDKFDTLINLFTYSPKDSSLYAADMDSIVRKASLGLQIHDPRTKWADDLYFLMGKAYYYKGDYENAIAAFRYAMLVQDLYPSNGKSTSKKSGDKLSVVKNKKKGPLGWFAHKPVKNDAILWLCRTLVDNRKYGEAESVLDLLESDRKTDRFMKGKVALEHAYLAIKDEDFVLASDMLSKVT
;
A
#
# COMPACT_ATOMS: atom_id res chain seq x y z
N ILE A 1 17.94 -12.19 -11.15
CA ILE A 1 16.59 -11.94 -10.56
C ILE A 1 16.50 -10.52 -10.04
N GLN A 2 17.55 -9.99 -9.40
CA GLN A 2 17.60 -8.62 -8.88
C GLN A 2 17.47 -7.57 -10.00
N LYS A 3 18.19 -7.72 -11.12
CA LYS A 3 18.12 -6.82 -12.30
C LYS A 3 16.73 -6.70 -12.94
N LYS A 4 15.87 -7.73 -12.86
CA LYS A 4 14.50 -7.65 -13.38
C LYS A 4 13.54 -6.90 -12.45
N ARG A 5 13.82 -6.85 -11.13
CA ARG A 5 13.00 -6.12 -10.15
C ARG A 5 13.30 -4.62 -10.11
N GLU A 6 14.51 -4.21 -10.48
CA GLU A 6 14.93 -2.81 -10.59
C GLU A 6 14.30 -2.09 -11.80
N ALA A 7 13.64 -2.81 -12.70
CA ALA A 7 13.08 -2.28 -13.94
C ALA A 7 11.77 -1.47 -13.78
N PHE A 8 11.21 -1.35 -12.57
CA PHE A 8 9.95 -0.61 -12.38
C PHE A 8 10.13 0.89 -12.28
N SER A 9 11.31 1.39 -11.95
CA SER A 9 11.58 2.82 -11.90
C SER A 9 12.56 3.25 -13.00
N ASN A 10 12.29 4.41 -13.62
CA ASN A 10 13.16 4.95 -14.65
C ASN A 10 14.29 5.79 -14.04
N GLU A 11 15.35 5.15 -13.59
CA GLU A 11 16.52 5.81 -12.98
C GLU A 11 17.23 6.79 -13.92
N ASN A 12 17.12 6.61 -15.24
CA ASN A 12 17.67 7.56 -16.21
C ASN A 12 17.03 8.95 -16.10
N MET A 13 15.83 9.03 -15.57
CA MET A 13 15.18 10.31 -15.31
C MET A 13 15.83 11.10 -14.16
N LEU A 14 16.52 10.43 -13.23
CA LEU A 14 17.25 11.06 -12.12
C LEU A 14 18.40 11.95 -12.61
N LYS A 15 18.96 11.64 -13.77
CA LYS A 15 20.02 12.45 -14.41
C LYS A 15 19.52 13.82 -14.89
N LYS A 16 18.21 13.98 -15.06
CA LYS A 16 17.57 15.21 -15.51
C LYS A 16 17.25 16.11 -14.30
N GLY A 17 17.38 17.43 -14.46
CA GLY A 17 17.07 18.40 -13.42
C GLY A 17 15.62 18.25 -12.90
N TRP A 18 15.44 18.40 -11.58
CA TRP A 18 14.13 18.31 -10.91
C TRP A 18 13.69 19.68 -10.39
N TYR A 19 13.25 20.55 -11.30
CA TYR A 19 12.83 21.93 -11.04
C TYR A 19 11.53 22.25 -11.80
N PHE A 20 10.91 23.37 -11.47
CA PHE A 20 9.78 23.89 -12.24
C PHE A 20 10.22 24.32 -13.66
N PRO A 21 9.47 24.01 -14.74
CA PRO A 21 8.13 23.38 -14.75
C PRO A 21 8.14 21.84 -14.80
N ARG A 22 9.29 21.19 -14.94
CA ARG A 22 9.38 19.73 -15.13
C ARG A 22 8.74 18.93 -13.99
N ASN A 23 9.06 19.25 -12.72
CA ASN A 23 8.50 18.55 -11.58
C ASN A 23 6.96 18.68 -11.51
N PHE A 24 6.42 19.85 -11.86
CA PHE A 24 4.99 20.08 -11.92
C PHE A 24 4.33 19.20 -12.99
N ILE A 25 4.87 19.23 -14.22
CA ILE A 25 4.35 18.44 -15.35
C ILE A 25 4.42 16.94 -15.04
N GLN A 26 5.55 16.45 -14.52
CA GLN A 26 5.71 15.05 -14.17
C GLN A 26 4.68 14.61 -13.10
N ASN A 27 4.49 15.40 -12.05
CA ASN A 27 3.49 15.10 -11.03
C ASN A 27 2.05 15.13 -11.57
N LEU A 28 1.73 16.09 -12.44
CA LEU A 28 0.42 16.23 -13.05
C LEU A 28 0.07 15.00 -13.91
N PHE A 29 0.96 14.62 -14.83
CA PHE A 29 0.73 13.49 -15.72
C PHE A 29 0.73 12.15 -14.97
N THR A 30 1.62 11.96 -13.99
CA THR A 30 1.61 10.74 -13.17
C THR A 30 0.30 10.61 -12.41
N HIS A 31 -0.22 11.71 -11.85
CA HIS A 31 -1.48 11.71 -11.13
C HIS A 31 -2.67 11.37 -12.04
N TYR A 32 -2.92 12.20 -13.04
CA TYR A 32 -4.18 12.11 -13.81
C TYR A 32 -4.21 10.94 -14.80
N ASN A 33 -3.09 10.61 -15.44
CA ASN A 33 -3.08 9.58 -16.47
C ASN A 33 -2.87 8.16 -15.89
N TYR A 34 -2.11 8.03 -14.80
CA TYR A 34 -1.74 6.71 -14.30
C TYR A 34 -2.37 6.39 -12.95
N HIS A 35 -2.12 7.22 -11.93
CA HIS A 35 -2.65 6.98 -10.59
C HIS A 35 -4.18 7.02 -10.57
N PHE A 36 -4.80 8.11 -11.05
CA PHE A 36 -6.26 8.27 -11.04
C PHE A 36 -6.97 7.13 -11.80
N ASN A 37 -6.48 6.77 -12.98
CA ASN A 37 -7.09 5.70 -13.77
C ASN A 37 -6.90 4.31 -13.14
N ALA A 38 -5.75 4.03 -12.51
CA ALA A 38 -5.52 2.79 -11.78
C ALA A 38 -6.38 2.73 -10.50
N GLN A 39 -6.44 3.83 -9.75
CA GLN A 39 -7.26 3.97 -8.56
C GLN A 39 -8.75 3.78 -8.86
N ARG A 40 -9.26 4.42 -9.91
CA ARG A 40 -10.66 4.25 -10.33
C ARG A 40 -10.97 2.80 -10.66
N LYS A 41 -10.08 2.14 -11.40
CA LYS A 41 -10.26 0.73 -11.78
C LYS A 41 -10.30 -0.21 -10.58
N ILE A 42 -9.42 -0.03 -9.60
CA ILE A 42 -9.41 -0.90 -8.41
C ILE A 42 -10.66 -0.67 -7.56
N VAL A 43 -11.12 0.58 -7.43
CA VAL A 43 -12.36 0.90 -6.72
C VAL A 43 -13.57 0.27 -7.40
N GLU A 44 -13.64 0.34 -8.73
CA GLU A 44 -14.71 -0.28 -9.52
C GLU A 44 -14.70 -1.81 -9.39
N ALA A 45 -13.53 -2.44 -9.49
CA ALA A 45 -13.38 -3.88 -9.31
C ALA A 45 -13.78 -4.32 -7.89
N CYS A 46 -13.34 -3.59 -6.85
CA CYS A 46 -13.75 -3.86 -5.46
C CYS A 46 -15.27 -3.71 -5.28
N ALA A 47 -15.87 -2.66 -5.83
CA ALA A 47 -17.32 -2.45 -5.74
C ALA A 47 -18.12 -3.55 -6.47
N ASN A 48 -17.59 -4.11 -7.55
CA ASN A 48 -18.19 -5.22 -8.25
C ASN A 48 -18.06 -6.53 -7.46
N MET A 49 -16.91 -6.77 -6.82
CA MET A 49 -16.71 -7.90 -5.92
C MET A 49 -17.69 -7.83 -4.73
N ASP A 50 -17.87 -6.64 -4.14
CA ASP A 50 -18.79 -6.40 -3.03
C ASP A 50 -20.24 -6.74 -3.39
N ARG A 51 -20.69 -6.34 -4.56
CA ARG A 51 -22.06 -6.65 -5.05
C ARG A 51 -22.31 -8.14 -5.29
N GLN A 52 -21.26 -8.92 -5.52
CA GLN A 52 -21.34 -10.36 -5.78
C GLN A 52 -21.07 -11.20 -4.54
N CYS A 53 -20.56 -10.58 -3.49
CA CYS A 53 -20.30 -11.25 -2.22
C CYS A 53 -21.63 -11.53 -1.52
N VAL A 54 -21.86 -12.80 -1.19
CA VAL A 54 -23.01 -13.22 -0.38
C VAL A 54 -22.47 -13.78 0.92
N ASP A 55 -22.76 -13.09 2.02
CA ASP A 55 -22.35 -13.56 3.35
C ASP A 55 -23.07 -14.84 3.72
N LYS A 56 -22.29 -15.84 4.13
CA LYS A 56 -22.81 -17.09 4.67
C LYS A 56 -22.77 -17.04 6.19
N PHE A 57 -23.91 -16.82 6.81
CA PHE A 57 -24.02 -16.67 8.27
C PHE A 57 -23.92 -17.99 9.05
N ASP A 58 -23.81 -19.11 8.37
CA ASP A 58 -23.53 -20.44 8.93
C ASP A 58 -22.04 -20.73 9.13
N THR A 59 -21.19 -19.84 8.66
CA THR A 59 -19.73 -19.93 8.78
C THR A 59 -19.14 -18.65 9.38
N LEU A 60 -17.89 -18.70 9.83
CA LEU A 60 -17.19 -17.51 10.27
C LEU A 60 -17.07 -16.51 9.11
N ILE A 61 -17.67 -15.34 9.27
CA ILE A 61 -17.61 -14.26 8.27
C ILE A 61 -16.19 -13.71 8.19
N ASN A 62 -15.70 -13.51 6.98
CA ASN A 62 -14.40 -12.91 6.77
C ASN A 62 -14.36 -11.48 7.33
N LEU A 63 -13.30 -11.14 8.09
CA LEU A 63 -13.12 -9.80 8.65
C LEU A 63 -12.98 -8.74 7.55
N PHE A 64 -12.40 -9.11 6.40
CA PHE A 64 -12.31 -8.27 5.22
C PHE A 64 -13.19 -8.82 4.10
N THR A 65 -13.94 -7.95 3.45
CA THR A 65 -15.00 -8.29 2.49
C THR A 65 -14.49 -9.08 1.26
N TYR A 66 -13.20 -8.98 0.92
CA TYR A 66 -12.64 -9.63 -0.26
C TYR A 66 -11.53 -10.59 0.13
N SER A 67 -11.66 -11.84 -0.30
CA SER A 67 -10.55 -12.80 -0.30
C SER A 67 -9.95 -12.91 -1.69
N PRO A 68 -8.65 -13.27 -1.82
CA PRO A 68 -8.04 -13.52 -3.12
C PRO A 68 -8.73 -14.61 -3.96
N LYS A 69 -9.40 -15.57 -3.31
CA LYS A 69 -10.18 -16.60 -4.00
C LYS A 69 -11.38 -16.01 -4.74
N ASP A 70 -12.06 -15.05 -4.11
CA ASP A 70 -13.24 -14.40 -4.69
C ASP A 70 -12.86 -13.45 -5.81
N SER A 71 -11.65 -12.92 -5.77
CA SER A 71 -11.13 -11.94 -6.75
C SER A 71 -10.57 -12.56 -8.03
N SER A 72 -10.54 -13.88 -8.15
CA SER A 72 -10.04 -14.59 -9.35
C SER A 72 -10.77 -14.18 -10.63
N LEU A 73 -12.07 -13.89 -10.55
CA LEU A 73 -12.90 -13.42 -11.67
C LEU A 73 -12.45 -12.06 -12.20
N TYR A 74 -11.74 -11.26 -11.40
CA TYR A 74 -11.27 -9.92 -11.73
C TYR A 74 -9.77 -9.87 -12.05
N ALA A 75 -9.13 -11.03 -12.28
CA ALA A 75 -7.70 -11.12 -12.56
C ALA A 75 -7.27 -10.23 -13.73
N ALA A 76 -8.08 -10.15 -14.79
CA ALA A 76 -7.82 -9.30 -15.95
C ALA A 76 -7.82 -7.80 -15.60
N ASP A 77 -8.71 -7.37 -14.71
CA ASP A 77 -8.77 -5.99 -14.23
C ASP A 77 -7.55 -5.68 -13.36
N MET A 78 -7.15 -6.60 -12.48
CA MET A 78 -5.93 -6.46 -11.67
C MET A 78 -4.68 -6.40 -12.55
N ASP A 79 -4.58 -7.21 -13.61
CA ASP A 79 -3.49 -7.14 -14.59
C ASP A 79 -3.46 -5.78 -15.31
N SER A 80 -4.61 -5.24 -15.64
CA SER A 80 -4.71 -3.90 -16.24
C SER A 80 -4.22 -2.80 -15.27
N ILE A 81 -4.50 -2.93 -13.95
CA ILE A 81 -4.04 -2.00 -12.93
C ILE A 81 -2.51 -2.09 -12.79
N VAL A 82 -1.97 -3.30 -12.68
CA VAL A 82 -0.51 -3.54 -12.62
C VAL A 82 0.17 -2.93 -13.83
N ARG A 83 -0.36 -3.17 -15.05
CA ARG A 83 0.20 -2.62 -16.29
C ARG A 83 0.20 -1.09 -16.29
N LYS A 84 -0.91 -0.45 -15.89
CA LYS A 84 -1.00 1.01 -15.85
C LYS A 84 -0.04 1.63 -14.83
N ALA A 85 0.02 1.05 -13.64
CA ALA A 85 0.91 1.51 -12.58
C ALA A 85 2.39 1.32 -12.97
N SER A 86 2.77 0.14 -13.50
CA SER A 86 4.12 -0.13 -14.00
C SER A 86 4.54 0.84 -15.10
N LEU A 87 3.64 1.10 -16.06
CA LEU A 87 3.91 2.03 -17.15
C LEU A 87 4.14 3.46 -16.61
N GLY A 88 3.33 3.89 -15.62
CA GLY A 88 3.52 5.17 -14.95
C GLY A 88 4.90 5.28 -14.28
N LEU A 89 5.34 4.23 -13.60
CA LEU A 89 6.67 4.18 -12.95
C LEU A 89 7.82 4.13 -13.96
N GLN A 90 7.64 3.52 -15.13
CA GLN A 90 8.65 3.43 -16.18
C GLN A 90 8.83 4.73 -16.97
N ILE A 91 7.74 5.45 -17.21
CA ILE A 91 7.76 6.65 -18.05
C ILE A 91 8.12 7.89 -17.25
N HIS A 92 7.72 7.95 -15.98
CA HIS A 92 7.89 9.12 -15.14
C HIS A 92 9.12 9.06 -14.23
N ASP A 93 9.48 10.22 -13.73
CA ASP A 93 10.59 10.39 -12.80
C ASP A 93 10.23 9.76 -11.43
N PRO A 94 11.09 8.92 -10.82
CA PRO A 94 10.80 8.30 -9.53
C PRO A 94 10.63 9.30 -8.37
N ARG A 95 11.04 10.56 -8.55
CA ARG A 95 10.83 11.65 -7.59
C ARG A 95 9.40 12.22 -7.61
N THR A 96 8.50 11.72 -8.46
CA THR A 96 7.10 12.13 -8.43
C THR A 96 6.45 11.76 -7.10
N LYS A 97 5.55 12.62 -6.61
CA LYS A 97 4.83 12.39 -5.35
C LYS A 97 3.91 11.18 -5.40
N TRP A 98 3.56 10.72 -6.59
CA TRP A 98 2.61 9.64 -6.85
C TRP A 98 3.28 8.28 -7.09
N ALA A 99 4.60 8.21 -6.95
CA ALA A 99 5.33 6.96 -7.15
C ALA A 99 4.99 5.91 -6.07
N ASP A 100 4.87 6.34 -4.82
CA ASP A 100 4.44 5.48 -3.71
C ASP A 100 3.00 4.98 -3.88
N ASP A 101 2.09 5.84 -4.35
CA ASP A 101 0.71 5.43 -4.66
C ASP A 101 0.65 4.39 -5.78
N LEU A 102 1.46 4.54 -6.83
CA LEU A 102 1.49 3.57 -7.93
C LEU A 102 2.00 2.21 -7.45
N TYR A 103 3.06 2.15 -6.64
CA TYR A 103 3.50 0.90 -6.01
C TYR A 103 2.46 0.32 -5.08
N PHE A 104 1.76 1.17 -4.32
CA PHE A 104 0.69 0.74 -3.43
C PHE A 104 -0.47 0.10 -4.20
N LEU A 105 -0.91 0.71 -5.30
CA LEU A 105 -1.96 0.16 -6.17
C LEU A 105 -1.53 -1.15 -6.84
N MET A 106 -0.25 -1.27 -7.25
CA MET A 106 0.30 -2.53 -7.73
C MET A 106 0.27 -3.62 -6.65
N GLY A 107 0.65 -3.28 -5.42
CA GLY A 107 0.61 -4.20 -4.28
C GLY A 107 -0.80 -4.73 -4.05
N LYS A 108 -1.81 -3.85 -4.04
CA LYS A 108 -3.22 -4.24 -3.90
C LYS A 108 -3.67 -5.14 -5.07
N ALA A 109 -3.30 -4.80 -6.30
CA ALA A 109 -3.68 -5.61 -7.45
C ALA A 109 -3.03 -7.00 -7.41
N TYR A 110 -1.77 -7.11 -7.03
CA TYR A 110 -1.11 -8.41 -6.81
C TYR A 110 -1.75 -9.20 -5.67
N TYR A 111 -2.09 -8.53 -4.56
CA TYR A 111 -2.79 -9.17 -3.44
C TYR A 111 -4.11 -9.80 -3.88
N TYR A 112 -4.96 -9.04 -4.60
CA TYR A 112 -6.23 -9.57 -5.11
C TYR A 112 -6.06 -10.68 -6.15
N LYS A 113 -4.92 -10.79 -6.81
CA LYS A 113 -4.57 -11.93 -7.67
C LYS A 113 -4.07 -13.15 -6.90
N GLY A 114 -3.84 -13.05 -5.60
CA GLY A 114 -3.19 -14.07 -4.79
C GLY A 114 -1.67 -14.18 -5.01
N ASP A 115 -1.08 -13.21 -5.71
CA ASP A 115 0.38 -13.12 -5.94
C ASP A 115 1.03 -12.36 -4.78
N TYR A 116 1.08 -13.02 -3.61
CA TYR A 116 1.50 -12.41 -2.37
C TYR A 116 2.97 -11.96 -2.37
N GLU A 117 3.86 -12.70 -3.05
CA GLU A 117 5.28 -12.33 -3.09
C GLU A 117 5.50 -11.00 -3.83
N ASN A 118 4.84 -10.80 -4.96
CA ASN A 118 4.91 -9.55 -5.69
C ASN A 118 4.15 -8.43 -4.96
N ALA A 119 3.07 -8.75 -4.26
CA ALA A 119 2.36 -7.79 -3.40
C ALA A 119 3.26 -7.28 -2.27
N ILE A 120 3.93 -8.17 -1.52
CA ILE A 120 4.88 -7.84 -0.45
C ILE A 120 6.00 -6.94 -1.01
N ALA A 121 6.58 -7.30 -2.15
CA ALA A 121 7.62 -6.50 -2.79
C ALA A 121 7.11 -5.09 -3.14
N ALA A 122 5.93 -4.98 -3.74
CA ALA A 122 5.33 -3.71 -4.13
C ALA A 122 5.02 -2.81 -2.91
N PHE A 123 4.46 -3.37 -1.82
CA PHE A 123 4.22 -2.61 -0.59
C PHE A 123 5.52 -2.14 0.07
N ARG A 124 6.57 -2.97 0.09
CA ARG A 124 7.89 -2.54 0.57
C ARG A 124 8.46 -1.38 -0.26
N TYR A 125 8.32 -1.41 -1.59
CA TYR A 125 8.71 -0.29 -2.43
C TYR A 125 7.87 0.96 -2.18
N ALA A 126 6.55 0.83 -2.02
CA ALA A 126 5.67 1.96 -1.69
C ALA A 126 6.12 2.68 -0.41
N MET A 127 6.61 1.93 0.59
CA MET A 127 7.10 2.51 1.84
C MET A 127 8.45 3.24 1.69
N LEU A 128 9.30 2.80 0.76
CA LEU A 128 10.69 3.25 0.67
C LEU A 128 10.93 4.28 -0.44
N VAL A 129 10.10 4.31 -1.48
CA VAL A 129 10.38 5.10 -2.69
C VAL A 129 10.55 6.59 -2.41
N GLN A 130 9.76 7.17 -1.50
CA GLN A 130 9.88 8.58 -1.13
C GLN A 130 11.14 8.88 -0.28
N ASP A 131 11.62 7.89 0.46
CA ASP A 131 12.88 7.99 1.21
C ASP A 131 14.09 7.86 0.27
N LEU A 132 13.99 7.01 -0.75
CA LEU A 132 15.03 6.81 -1.77
C LEU A 132 15.07 7.98 -2.78
N TYR A 133 13.90 8.47 -3.19
CA TYR A 133 13.75 9.52 -4.21
C TYR A 133 12.84 10.65 -3.70
N PRO A 134 13.35 11.52 -2.82
CA PRO A 134 12.54 12.58 -2.22
C PRO A 134 11.96 13.53 -3.27
N SER A 135 10.68 13.82 -3.19
CA SER A 135 9.96 14.68 -4.13
C SER A 135 10.43 16.14 -4.15
N ASN A 136 11.18 16.56 -3.12
CA ASN A 136 11.81 17.89 -3.06
C ASN A 136 13.17 17.94 -3.76
N GLY A 137 13.65 16.85 -4.35
CA GLY A 137 14.93 16.76 -5.04
C GLY A 137 16.17 16.84 -4.13
N LYS A 138 15.98 16.98 -2.83
CA LYS A 138 17.09 17.01 -1.86
C LYS A 138 17.35 15.59 -1.39
N SER A 139 18.51 15.04 -1.78
CA SER A 139 18.98 13.76 -1.23
C SER A 139 19.10 13.90 0.30
N THR A 140 18.29 13.16 1.03
CA THR A 140 18.51 13.03 2.46
C THR A 140 19.64 12.04 2.65
N SER A 141 20.85 12.55 2.92
CA SER A 141 22.03 11.75 3.28
C SER A 141 21.89 10.99 4.61
N LYS A 142 20.73 11.02 5.22
CA LYS A 142 20.40 10.13 6.32
C LYS A 142 20.08 8.77 5.69
N LYS A 143 21.00 7.82 5.88
CA LYS A 143 20.74 6.39 5.81
C LYS A 143 19.54 6.09 6.72
N SER A 144 18.33 6.34 6.25
CA SER A 144 17.11 5.79 6.82
C SER A 144 17.06 4.34 6.34
N GLY A 145 18.01 3.55 6.87
CA GLY A 145 17.95 2.13 6.65
C GLY A 145 16.68 1.60 7.28
N ASP A 146 15.94 0.82 6.52
CA ASP A 146 15.00 -0.25 6.92
C ASP A 146 14.11 -0.06 8.17
N LYS A 147 13.87 1.16 8.62
CA LYS A 147 13.01 1.40 9.76
C LYS A 147 11.57 1.54 9.29
N LEU A 148 10.81 0.47 9.45
CA LEU A 148 9.36 0.54 9.54
C LEU A 148 8.99 1.59 10.59
N SER A 149 8.61 2.78 10.15
CA SER A 149 8.18 3.85 11.05
C SER A 149 6.98 4.57 10.47
N VAL A 150 6.02 4.88 11.34
CA VAL A 150 4.81 5.59 11.00
C VAL A 150 5.12 7.04 10.61
N VAL A 151 4.46 7.54 9.58
CA VAL A 151 4.51 8.95 9.20
C VAL A 151 3.39 9.71 9.89
N LYS A 152 3.72 10.72 10.69
CA LYS A 152 2.71 11.59 11.30
C LYS A 152 1.93 12.35 10.23
N ASN A 153 0.60 12.26 10.29
CA ASN A 153 -0.27 13.08 9.48
C ASN A 153 -0.13 14.55 9.92
N LYS A 154 0.46 15.39 9.09
CA LYS A 154 0.52 16.83 9.36
C LYS A 154 -0.90 17.42 9.28
N LYS A 155 -1.32 18.22 10.27
CA LYS A 155 -2.55 19.01 10.17
C LYS A 155 -2.45 19.89 8.94
N LYS A 156 -3.46 19.87 8.10
CA LYS A 156 -3.46 20.58 6.82
C LYS A 156 -4.10 21.95 7.03
N GLY A 157 -3.50 22.98 6.44
CA GLY A 157 -4.14 24.29 6.29
C GLY A 157 -5.39 24.22 5.36
N PRO A 158 -6.10 25.33 5.14
CA PRO A 158 -7.35 25.36 4.39
C PRO A 158 -7.27 24.81 2.95
N LEU A 159 -6.08 24.81 2.33
CA LEU A 159 -5.83 24.19 1.02
C LEU A 159 -5.26 22.76 1.13
N GLY A 160 -5.23 22.20 2.31
CA GLY A 160 -4.63 20.88 2.58
C GLY A 160 -5.33 19.71 1.88
N TRP A 161 -6.55 19.89 1.38
CA TRP A 161 -7.28 18.87 0.62
C TRP A 161 -6.65 18.56 -0.75
N PHE A 162 -5.91 19.51 -1.34
CA PHE A 162 -5.11 19.28 -2.55
C PHE A 162 -3.74 18.64 -2.29
N ALA A 163 -3.31 18.56 -1.02
CA ALA A 163 -1.99 18.03 -0.73
C ALA A 163 -1.99 16.52 -0.79
N HIS A 164 -1.01 15.95 -1.50
CA HIS A 164 -0.74 14.53 -1.53
C HIS A 164 -0.54 13.97 -0.11
N LYS A 165 -1.14 12.81 0.19
CA LYS A 165 -0.94 12.08 1.44
C LYS A 165 -0.03 10.89 1.17
N PRO A 166 1.11 10.76 1.85
CA PRO A 166 1.94 9.58 1.71
C PRO A 166 1.17 8.31 2.08
N VAL A 167 1.25 7.29 1.26
CA VAL A 167 0.55 6.00 1.48
C VAL A 167 1.31 5.06 2.40
N LYS A 168 2.46 5.47 2.95
CA LYS A 168 3.36 4.63 3.75
C LYS A 168 2.64 3.87 4.86
N ASN A 169 1.78 4.54 5.64
CA ASN A 169 1.05 3.92 6.74
C ASN A 169 0.06 2.85 6.25
N ASP A 170 -0.68 3.16 5.18
CA ASP A 170 -1.61 2.19 4.60
C ASP A 170 -0.85 1.03 3.93
N ALA A 171 0.31 1.29 3.32
CA ALA A 171 1.16 0.25 2.73
C ALA A 171 1.69 -0.74 3.78
N ILE A 172 2.03 -0.27 5.00
CA ILE A 172 2.45 -1.15 6.08
C ILE A 172 1.31 -2.07 6.53
N LEU A 173 0.09 -1.54 6.69
CA LEU A 173 -1.08 -2.35 7.06
C LEU A 173 -1.41 -3.40 6.00
N TRP A 174 -1.38 -3.02 4.73
CA TRP A 174 -1.58 -3.95 3.63
C TRP A 174 -0.46 -4.99 3.50
N LEU A 175 0.77 -4.61 3.87
CA LEU A 175 1.88 -5.57 3.99
C LEU A 175 1.59 -6.60 5.07
N CYS A 176 1.15 -6.19 6.27
CA CYS A 176 0.78 -7.11 7.35
C CYS A 176 -0.30 -8.09 6.89
N ARG A 177 -1.40 -7.58 6.31
CA ARG A 177 -2.47 -8.42 5.78
C ARG A 177 -1.98 -9.43 4.74
N THR A 178 -1.12 -8.98 3.83
CA THR A 178 -0.54 -9.85 2.80
C THR A 178 0.35 -10.93 3.40
N LEU A 179 1.12 -10.60 4.44
CA LEU A 179 1.94 -11.58 5.17
C LEU A 179 1.08 -12.62 5.87
N VAL A 180 -0.05 -12.20 6.49
CA VAL A 180 -1.01 -13.12 7.12
C VAL A 180 -1.60 -14.09 6.09
N ASP A 181 -2.08 -13.59 4.94
CA ASP A 181 -2.65 -14.45 3.90
C ASP A 181 -1.60 -15.34 3.22
N ASN A 182 -0.33 -14.91 3.22
CA ASN A 182 0.81 -15.72 2.78
C ASN A 182 1.34 -16.67 3.88
N ARG A 183 0.63 -16.80 5.00
CA ARG A 183 0.99 -17.65 6.16
C ARG A 183 2.35 -17.32 6.80
N LYS A 184 2.86 -16.12 6.63
CA LYS A 184 4.09 -15.62 7.26
C LYS A 184 3.74 -14.90 8.57
N TYR A 185 3.10 -15.62 9.50
CA TYR A 185 2.52 -15.04 10.73
C TYR A 185 3.56 -14.35 11.60
N GLY A 186 4.75 -14.95 11.81
CA GLY A 186 5.81 -14.35 12.63
C GLY A 186 6.37 -13.04 12.03
N GLU A 187 6.44 -12.92 10.67
CA GLU A 187 6.82 -11.65 10.06
C GLU A 187 5.71 -10.59 10.24
N ALA A 188 4.44 -10.99 10.11
CA ALA A 188 3.30 -10.10 10.30
C ALA A 188 3.24 -9.57 11.74
N GLU A 189 3.37 -10.45 12.74
CA GLU A 189 3.41 -10.11 14.16
C GLU A 189 4.53 -9.10 14.45
N SER A 190 5.76 -9.40 14.00
CA SER A 190 6.90 -8.49 14.19
C SER A 190 6.66 -7.08 13.63
N VAL A 191 5.97 -6.98 12.49
CA VAL A 191 5.63 -5.67 11.88
C VAL A 191 4.56 -4.97 12.71
N LEU A 192 3.54 -5.69 13.19
CA LEU A 192 2.47 -5.14 14.02
C LEU A 192 2.99 -4.63 15.35
N ASP A 193 3.85 -5.38 16.03
CA ASP A 193 4.50 -4.99 17.28
C ASP A 193 5.33 -3.71 17.13
N LEU A 194 6.07 -3.60 16.02
CA LEU A 194 6.81 -2.38 15.71
C LEU A 194 5.89 -1.17 15.53
N LEU A 195 4.73 -1.36 14.89
CA LEU A 195 3.74 -0.29 14.73
C LEU A 195 3.08 0.11 16.04
N GLU A 196 2.79 -0.85 16.90
CA GLU A 196 2.17 -0.61 18.21
C GLU A 196 3.13 0.13 19.14
N SER A 197 4.41 -0.21 19.10
CA SER A 197 5.45 0.43 19.92
C SER A 197 5.89 1.81 19.39
N ASP A 198 5.59 2.18 18.13
CA ASP A 198 6.00 3.47 17.55
C ASP A 198 5.20 4.63 18.18
N ARG A 199 5.92 5.52 18.88
CA ARG A 199 5.34 6.75 19.48
C ARG A 199 4.64 7.70 18.50
N LYS A 200 4.80 7.49 17.20
CA LYS A 200 4.14 8.29 16.15
C LYS A 200 2.77 7.74 15.79
N THR A 201 2.43 6.55 16.27
CA THR A 201 1.14 5.91 16.02
C THR A 201 0.05 6.66 16.77
N ASP A 202 -0.82 7.35 16.04
CA ASP A 202 -1.97 8.04 16.60
C ASP A 202 -3.11 7.06 16.94
N ARG A 203 -4.16 7.56 17.63
CA ARG A 203 -5.30 6.75 18.07
C ARG A 203 -5.97 6.01 16.89
N PHE A 204 -6.15 6.71 15.77
CA PHE A 204 -6.79 6.13 14.58
C PHE A 204 -5.94 5.01 13.97
N MET A 205 -4.63 5.20 13.92
CA MET A 205 -3.72 4.17 13.44
C MET A 205 -3.68 2.97 14.38
N LYS A 206 -3.74 3.19 15.72
CA LYS A 206 -3.82 2.11 16.70
C LYS A 206 -5.05 1.21 16.50
N GLY A 207 -6.21 1.80 16.20
CA GLY A 207 -7.40 1.03 15.86
C GLY A 207 -7.22 0.17 14.60
N LYS A 208 -6.56 0.70 13.57
CA LYS A 208 -6.21 -0.08 12.37
C LYS A 208 -5.22 -1.21 12.68
N VAL A 209 -4.21 -0.96 13.50
CA VAL A 209 -3.24 -1.99 13.93
C VAL A 209 -3.95 -3.09 14.72
N ALA A 210 -4.84 -2.73 15.66
CA ALA A 210 -5.64 -3.70 16.40
C ALA A 210 -6.52 -4.57 15.48
N LEU A 211 -7.07 -3.98 14.40
CA LEU A 211 -7.83 -4.72 13.39
C LEU A 211 -6.98 -5.75 12.64
N GLU A 212 -5.75 -5.39 12.27
CA GLU A 212 -4.83 -6.33 11.61
C GLU A 212 -4.31 -7.42 12.59
N HIS A 213 -4.12 -7.09 13.89
CA HIS A 213 -3.84 -8.09 14.92
C HIS A 213 -5.01 -9.08 15.09
N ALA A 214 -6.24 -8.56 15.12
CA ALA A 214 -7.42 -9.42 15.17
C ALA A 214 -7.49 -10.34 13.94
N TYR A 215 -7.14 -9.83 12.76
CA TYR A 215 -7.10 -10.64 11.55
C TYR A 215 -6.05 -11.76 11.63
N LEU A 216 -4.86 -11.45 12.12
CA LEU A 216 -3.81 -12.43 12.36
C LEU A 216 -4.30 -13.52 13.34
N ALA A 217 -4.88 -13.12 14.47
CA ALA A 217 -5.39 -14.04 15.49
C ALA A 217 -6.52 -14.95 14.96
N ILE A 218 -7.43 -14.41 14.13
CA ILE A 218 -8.48 -15.22 13.46
C ILE A 218 -7.85 -16.26 12.55
N LYS A 219 -6.80 -15.92 11.80
CA LYS A 219 -6.13 -16.85 10.89
C LYS A 219 -5.29 -17.90 11.61
N ASP A 220 -4.82 -17.59 12.83
CA ASP A 220 -4.12 -18.50 13.72
C ASP A 220 -5.07 -19.26 14.68
N GLU A 221 -6.40 -19.09 14.50
CA GLU A 221 -7.47 -19.73 15.27
C GLU A 221 -7.51 -19.33 16.77
N ASP A 222 -6.82 -18.25 17.16
CA ASP A 222 -6.92 -17.66 18.51
C ASP A 222 -8.08 -16.66 18.59
N PHE A 223 -9.28 -17.17 18.76
CA PHE A 223 -10.50 -16.35 18.82
C PHE A 223 -10.60 -15.50 20.09
N VAL A 224 -9.91 -15.88 21.17
CA VAL A 224 -9.89 -15.10 22.42
C VAL A 224 -9.10 -13.82 22.20
N LEU A 225 -7.88 -13.94 21.66
CA LEU A 225 -7.06 -12.79 21.30
C LEU A 225 -7.75 -11.92 20.24
N ALA A 226 -8.38 -12.54 19.24
CA ALA A 226 -9.10 -11.81 18.20
C ALA A 226 -10.22 -10.94 18.79
N SER A 227 -11.02 -11.48 19.73
CA SER A 227 -12.08 -10.73 20.41
C SER A 227 -11.53 -9.57 21.24
N ASP A 228 -10.43 -9.76 21.98
CA ASP A 228 -9.76 -8.71 22.74
C ASP A 228 -9.27 -7.58 21.81
N MET A 229 -8.62 -7.94 20.71
CA MET A 229 -8.14 -6.96 19.74
C MET A 229 -9.27 -6.20 19.04
N LEU A 230 -10.37 -6.87 18.68
CA LEU A 230 -11.55 -6.20 18.11
C LEU A 230 -12.19 -5.20 19.07
N SER A 231 -12.17 -5.47 20.39
CA SER A 231 -12.66 -4.55 21.41
C SER A 231 -11.88 -3.23 21.46
N LYS A 232 -10.63 -3.22 21.00
CA LYS A 232 -9.74 -2.04 20.94
C LYS A 232 -9.92 -1.22 19.66
N VAL A 233 -10.70 -1.72 18.69
CA VAL A 233 -11.01 -1.00 17.44
C VAL A 233 -12.09 0.03 17.73
N THR A 234 -11.70 1.30 17.92
CA THR A 234 -12.63 2.43 18.23
C THR A 234 -12.37 3.62 17.33
#